data_2695701987fe37a4bf601ebf510a31b8
#
_entry.id   2695701987fe37a4bf601ebf510a31b8
#
_cell.length_a   1.000
_cell.length_b   1.000
_cell.length_c   1.000
_cell.angle_alpha   90.00
_cell.angle_beta   90.00
_cell.angle_gamma   90.00
#
_symmetry.space_group_name_H-M   'P 1'
#
loop_
_entity.id
_entity.type
_entity.pdbx_description
1 polymer ?
#
loop_
_entity_poly.entity_id
_entity_poly.type
_entity_poly.pdbx_seq_one_letter_code
_entity_poly.pdbx_strand_id
1 'polypeptide(L)'
;MLKQFTLIIITLAIISSCKNKKMSNHKYTNNLITETSPYLLQHAHNPVNWYAWNDETLALAKKENKLLLISVGYSSCHWCHVMEEESFENEEVAAIMNKYFINIKVDREERPDVDQVYMNAVQLMTGAGGWPLNCIALPDGKPIWGGTYFKKEEWSKTLIQIGELYKNSPEKVIEYAQKLTEGVQQHGLVGLNKEKVTFTKD
;
A
#
# COMPACT_ATOMS: atom_id res chain seq x y z
N MET A 1 60.62 22.83 0.82
CA MET A 1 60.20 21.65 1.58
C MET A 1 58.95 21.93 2.44
N LEU A 2 58.82 23.06 3.13
CA LEU A 2 57.67 23.35 4.01
C LEU A 2 56.31 23.43 3.28
N LYS A 3 56.26 24.01 2.06
CA LYS A 3 55.03 24.13 1.25
C LYS A 3 54.47 22.79 0.72
N GLN A 4 55.31 21.80 0.48
CA GLN A 4 54.87 20.48 0.04
C GLN A 4 54.28 19.65 1.19
N PHE A 5 54.79 19.81 2.40
CA PHE A 5 54.25 19.17 3.59
C PHE A 5 52.85 19.69 3.95
N THR A 6 52.60 21.01 3.78
CA THR A 6 51.29 21.62 4.05
C THR A 6 50.22 21.13 3.06
N LEU A 7 50.61 20.91 1.79
CA LEU A 7 49.68 20.42 0.77
C LEU A 7 49.25 18.95 1.01
N ILE A 8 50.17 18.11 1.49
CA ILE A 8 49.89 16.70 1.81
C ILE A 8 48.95 16.57 3.04
N ILE A 9 49.13 17.45 4.04
CA ILE A 9 48.25 17.43 5.22
C ILE A 9 46.81 17.88 4.87
N ILE A 10 46.65 18.84 3.96
CA ILE A 10 45.32 19.28 3.50
C ILE A 10 44.62 18.20 2.67
N THR A 11 45.34 17.46 1.82
CA THR A 11 44.76 16.35 1.05
C THR A 11 44.37 15.18 1.93
N LEU A 12 45.10 14.88 3.00
CA LEU A 12 44.72 13.81 3.94
C LEU A 12 43.47 14.14 4.79
N ALA A 13 43.24 15.44 5.08
CA ALA A 13 42.08 15.89 5.85
C ALA A 13 40.75 15.78 5.07
N ILE A 14 40.79 15.79 3.73
CA ILE A 14 39.57 15.70 2.89
C ILE A 14 39.05 14.26 2.78
N ILE A 15 39.91 13.25 2.94
CA ILE A 15 39.52 11.84 2.84
C ILE A 15 38.83 11.34 4.12
N SER A 16 38.97 12.03 5.25
CA SER A 16 38.41 11.61 6.55
C SER A 16 36.97 12.05 6.79
N SER A 17 36.28 12.66 5.81
CA SER A 17 34.91 13.15 5.94
C SER A 17 33.84 12.15 5.40
N CYS A 18 34.14 10.85 5.34
CA CYS A 18 33.10 9.84 5.30
C CYS A 18 32.44 9.77 6.69
N LYS A 19 31.46 10.62 6.94
CA LYS A 19 30.55 10.45 8.07
C LYS A 19 29.97 9.04 7.99
N ASN A 20 30.37 8.15 8.89
CA ASN A 20 29.64 6.95 9.18
C ASN A 20 28.18 7.34 9.43
N LYS A 21 27.30 7.08 8.45
CA LYS A 21 25.87 7.15 8.64
C LYS A 21 25.58 6.19 9.77
N LYS A 22 25.30 6.69 10.99
CA LYS A 22 24.84 5.86 12.09
C LYS A 22 23.71 5.01 11.51
N MET A 23 23.90 3.72 11.41
CA MET A 23 22.80 2.80 11.13
C MET A 23 21.80 3.03 12.25
N SER A 24 20.68 3.66 11.94
CA SER A 24 19.56 3.75 12.86
C SER A 24 19.11 2.32 13.12
N ASN A 25 19.22 1.87 14.38
CA ASN A 25 18.83 0.53 14.76
C ASN A 25 17.31 0.53 14.91
N HIS A 26 16.61 0.37 13.77
CA HIS A 26 15.15 0.28 13.76
C HIS A 26 14.71 -1.05 14.40
N LYS A 27 13.67 -1.01 15.24
CA LYS A 27 13.10 -2.20 15.89
C LYS A 27 12.52 -3.18 14.86
N TYR A 28 11.95 -2.65 13.79
CA TYR A 28 11.33 -3.40 12.71
C TYR A 28 11.94 -3.04 11.37
N THR A 29 11.96 -4.00 10.46
CA THR A 29 12.29 -3.79 9.05
C THR A 29 11.51 -4.82 8.24
N ASN A 30 10.71 -4.35 7.29
CA ASN A 30 9.86 -5.18 6.44
C ASN A 30 10.38 -5.21 4.99
N ASN A 31 9.62 -5.84 4.08
CA ASN A 31 10.08 -6.10 2.71
C ASN A 31 10.19 -4.83 1.85
N LEU A 32 9.66 -3.69 2.29
CA LEU A 32 9.78 -2.42 1.55
C LEU A 32 11.18 -1.80 1.60
N ILE A 33 12.08 -2.30 2.44
CA ILE A 33 13.44 -1.74 2.59
C ILE A 33 14.26 -1.80 1.30
N THR A 34 13.91 -2.68 0.37
CA THR A 34 14.58 -2.84 -0.93
C THR A 34 13.92 -2.08 -2.06
N GLU A 35 12.83 -1.37 -1.78
CA GLU A 35 12.10 -0.59 -2.78
C GLU A 35 12.80 0.74 -3.09
N THR A 36 12.42 1.37 -4.20
CA THR A 36 12.98 2.64 -4.67
C THR A 36 12.07 3.83 -4.42
N SER A 37 10.76 3.58 -4.28
CA SER A 37 9.77 4.61 -3.97
C SER A 37 10.06 5.26 -2.60
N PRO A 38 10.20 6.58 -2.52
CA PRO A 38 10.32 7.28 -1.24
C PRO A 38 9.13 7.03 -0.32
N TYR A 39 7.92 6.91 -0.88
CA TYR A 39 6.71 6.60 -0.11
C TYR A 39 6.75 5.20 0.50
N LEU A 40 7.15 4.18 -0.25
CA LEU A 40 7.27 2.82 0.26
C LEU A 40 8.35 2.73 1.34
N LEU A 41 9.49 3.39 1.14
CA LEU A 41 10.59 3.43 2.10
C LEU A 41 10.21 4.10 3.42
N GLN A 42 9.28 5.06 3.45
CA GLN A 42 8.73 5.64 4.70
C GLN A 42 8.14 4.55 5.60
N HIS A 43 7.49 3.54 5.01
CA HIS A 43 6.83 2.45 5.72
C HIS A 43 7.74 1.24 5.99
N ALA A 44 9.01 1.27 5.58
CA ALA A 44 9.93 0.13 5.68
C ALA A 44 10.23 -0.29 7.13
N HIS A 45 9.99 0.59 8.09
CA HIS A 45 10.26 0.35 9.51
C HIS A 45 9.00 0.25 10.38
N ASN A 46 7.81 0.17 9.78
CA ASN A 46 6.60 -0.15 10.50
C ASN A 46 6.63 -1.61 10.98
N PRO A 47 5.96 -1.96 12.11
CA PRO A 47 5.79 -3.32 12.59
C PRO A 47 4.89 -4.19 11.69
N VAL A 48 4.14 -3.58 10.78
CA VAL A 48 3.38 -4.28 9.74
C VAL A 48 4.33 -4.89 8.72
N ASN A 49 4.13 -6.16 8.38
CA ASN A 49 4.87 -6.86 7.33
C ASN A 49 4.38 -6.40 5.95
N TRP A 50 4.77 -5.20 5.57
CA TRP A 50 4.44 -4.63 4.29
C TRP A 50 5.24 -5.27 3.14
N TYR A 51 4.57 -5.47 2.02
CA TYR A 51 5.11 -5.88 0.73
C TYR A 51 4.78 -4.82 -0.32
N ALA A 52 5.57 -4.75 -1.38
CA ALA A 52 5.19 -4.02 -2.59
C ALA A 52 4.20 -4.85 -3.43
N TRP A 53 3.49 -4.17 -4.33
CA TRP A 53 2.63 -4.82 -5.31
C TRP A 53 3.48 -5.43 -6.43
N ASN A 54 3.63 -6.75 -6.43
CA ASN A 54 4.31 -7.51 -7.46
C ASN A 54 3.76 -8.94 -7.54
N ASP A 55 4.17 -9.69 -8.57
CA ASP A 55 3.68 -11.05 -8.83
C ASP A 55 4.07 -12.02 -7.70
N GLU A 56 5.23 -11.86 -7.09
CA GLU A 56 5.71 -12.68 -5.99
C GLU A 56 4.81 -12.54 -4.76
N THR A 57 4.42 -11.31 -4.44
CA THR A 57 3.51 -11.01 -3.32
C THR A 57 2.12 -11.58 -3.57
N LEU A 58 1.61 -11.45 -4.80
CA LEU A 58 0.32 -12.03 -5.17
C LEU A 58 0.35 -13.58 -5.15
N ALA A 59 1.46 -14.18 -5.57
CA ALA A 59 1.68 -15.62 -5.49
C ALA A 59 1.76 -16.09 -4.03
N LEU A 60 2.40 -15.31 -3.14
CA LEU A 60 2.45 -15.58 -1.71
C LEU A 60 1.04 -15.61 -1.09
N ALA A 61 0.20 -14.62 -1.39
CA ALA A 61 -1.17 -14.56 -0.89
C ALA A 61 -1.99 -15.80 -1.33
N LYS A 62 -1.86 -16.20 -2.59
CA LYS A 62 -2.49 -17.44 -3.11
C LYS A 62 -1.98 -18.68 -2.41
N LYS A 63 -0.66 -18.79 -2.21
CA LYS A 63 -0.02 -19.94 -1.53
C LYS A 63 -0.46 -20.07 -0.08
N GLU A 64 -0.56 -18.95 0.65
CA GLU A 64 -0.97 -18.94 2.05
C GLU A 64 -2.50 -18.90 2.22
N ASN A 65 -3.26 -18.77 1.14
CA ASN A 65 -4.71 -18.56 1.14
C ASN A 65 -5.13 -17.44 2.09
N LYS A 66 -4.38 -16.31 2.06
CA LYS A 66 -4.65 -15.12 2.85
C LYS A 66 -5.23 -14.01 1.99
N LEU A 67 -6.17 -13.26 2.57
CA LEU A 67 -6.67 -12.03 1.97
C LEU A 67 -5.51 -11.03 1.75
N LEU A 68 -5.66 -10.20 0.72
CA LEU A 68 -4.82 -9.02 0.51
C LEU A 68 -5.38 -7.85 1.30
N LEU A 69 -4.53 -7.11 2.02
CA LEU A 69 -4.82 -5.79 2.53
C LEU A 69 -3.98 -4.80 1.75
N ILE A 70 -4.62 -3.98 0.92
CA ILE A 70 -3.98 -3.06 -0.02
C ILE A 70 -4.18 -1.66 0.50
N SER A 71 -3.08 -0.96 0.81
CA SER A 71 -3.09 0.43 1.28
C SER A 71 -2.34 1.30 0.28
N VAL A 72 -3.07 2.20 -0.38
CA VAL A 72 -2.54 3.09 -1.43
C VAL A 72 -2.44 4.51 -0.88
N GLY A 73 -1.37 5.19 -1.25
CA GLY A 73 -1.14 6.58 -0.89
C GLY A 73 -0.01 7.19 -1.72
N TYR A 74 0.58 8.28 -1.22
CA TYR A 74 1.71 8.99 -1.82
C TYR A 74 2.47 9.81 -0.77
N SER A 75 3.70 10.22 -1.07
CA SER A 75 4.62 10.80 -0.08
C SER A 75 4.10 12.05 0.64
N SER A 76 3.32 12.91 -0.01
CA SER A 76 2.78 14.14 0.60
C SER A 76 1.35 14.00 1.12
N CYS A 77 0.83 12.78 1.24
CA CYS A 77 -0.52 12.49 1.67
C CYS A 77 -0.67 12.66 3.19
N HIS A 78 -1.25 13.79 3.63
CA HIS A 78 -1.42 14.08 5.06
C HIS A 78 -2.15 12.96 5.83
N TRP A 79 -3.31 12.54 5.37
CA TRP A 79 -4.10 11.51 6.04
C TRP A 79 -3.47 10.11 5.98
N CYS A 80 -2.56 9.87 5.02
CA CYS A 80 -1.76 8.64 5.01
C CYS A 80 -0.78 8.61 6.18
N HIS A 81 -0.12 9.75 6.47
CA HIS A 81 0.76 9.88 7.64
C HIS A 81 0.00 9.77 8.96
N VAL A 82 -1.18 10.41 9.06
CA VAL A 82 -2.02 10.26 10.25
C VAL A 82 -2.38 8.79 10.50
N MET A 83 -2.80 8.05 9.46
CA MET A 83 -3.13 6.63 9.61
C MET A 83 -1.89 5.76 9.89
N GLU A 84 -0.72 6.16 9.41
CA GLU A 84 0.56 5.50 9.75
C GLU A 84 0.84 5.61 11.24
N GLU A 85 0.86 6.83 11.78
CA GLU A 85 1.13 7.12 13.19
C GLU A 85 0.11 6.43 14.12
N GLU A 86 -1.18 6.50 13.80
CA GLU A 86 -2.24 5.96 14.65
C GLU A 86 -2.39 4.43 14.57
N SER A 87 -2.12 3.84 13.40
CA SER A 87 -2.44 2.44 13.13
C SER A 87 -1.25 1.61 12.68
N PHE A 88 -0.48 2.04 11.66
CA PHE A 88 0.54 1.16 11.07
C PHE A 88 1.83 1.05 11.91
N GLU A 89 2.09 2.02 12.79
CA GLU A 89 3.16 1.99 13.78
C GLU A 89 2.76 1.28 15.08
N ASN A 90 1.46 0.99 15.26
CA ASN A 90 0.95 0.33 16.45
C ASN A 90 1.14 -1.19 16.36
N GLU A 91 1.84 -1.78 17.35
CA GLU A 91 2.19 -3.20 17.37
C GLU A 91 0.97 -4.13 17.47
N GLU A 92 -0.09 -3.72 18.17
CA GLU A 92 -1.32 -4.52 18.31
C GLU A 92 -2.08 -4.56 16.99
N VAL A 93 -2.17 -3.43 16.29
CA VAL A 93 -2.77 -3.33 14.95
C VAL A 93 -1.95 -4.14 13.95
N ALA A 94 -0.63 -4.01 13.98
CA ALA A 94 0.27 -4.76 13.13
C ALA A 94 0.15 -6.28 13.34
N ALA A 95 -0.01 -6.73 14.58
CA ALA A 95 -0.23 -8.15 14.87
C ALA A 95 -1.54 -8.68 14.23
N ILE A 96 -2.63 -7.89 14.25
CA ILE A 96 -3.88 -8.23 13.59
C ILE A 96 -3.68 -8.27 12.07
N MET A 97 -3.08 -7.24 11.48
CA MET A 97 -2.82 -7.14 10.05
C MET A 97 -1.97 -8.32 9.56
N ASN A 98 -0.87 -8.62 10.24
CA ASN A 98 0.05 -9.70 9.88
C ASN A 98 -0.57 -11.10 10.04
N LYS A 99 -1.50 -11.26 10.99
CA LYS A 99 -2.20 -12.54 11.23
C LYS A 99 -3.12 -12.91 10.07
N TYR A 100 -3.92 -11.97 9.60
CA TYR A 100 -5.02 -12.25 8.68
C TYR A 100 -4.73 -11.95 7.22
N PHE A 101 -3.74 -11.07 6.93
CA PHE A 101 -3.54 -10.53 5.58
C PHE A 101 -2.09 -10.66 5.10
N ILE A 102 -1.94 -10.66 3.78
CA ILE A 102 -0.72 -10.20 3.13
C ILE A 102 -0.91 -8.70 2.90
N ASN A 103 -0.09 -7.90 3.59
CA ASN A 103 -0.24 -6.45 3.62
C ASN A 103 0.56 -5.82 2.48
N ILE A 104 -0.11 -5.16 1.55
CA ILE A 104 0.51 -4.53 0.38
C ILE A 104 0.43 -3.02 0.50
N LYS A 105 1.58 -2.36 0.38
CA LYS A 105 1.68 -0.91 0.28
C LYS A 105 1.88 -0.51 -1.17
N VAL A 106 1.13 0.48 -1.65
CA VAL A 106 1.17 0.93 -3.04
C VAL A 106 1.41 2.43 -3.08
N ASP A 107 2.44 2.82 -3.83
CA ASP A 107 2.63 4.22 -4.22
C ASP A 107 1.82 4.49 -5.49
N ARG A 108 0.80 5.35 -5.39
CA ARG A 108 -0.05 5.68 -6.54
C ARG A 108 0.70 6.42 -7.66
N GLU A 109 1.80 7.07 -7.33
CA GLU A 109 2.62 7.78 -8.31
C GLU A 109 3.41 6.82 -9.20
N GLU A 110 3.79 5.64 -8.66
CA GLU A 110 4.45 4.57 -9.42
C GLU A 110 3.44 3.56 -10.01
N ARG A 111 2.31 3.30 -9.32
CA ARG A 111 1.30 2.32 -9.72
C ARG A 111 -0.11 2.91 -9.80
N PRO A 112 -0.32 3.92 -10.69
CA PRO A 112 -1.64 4.50 -10.92
C PRO A 112 -2.67 3.49 -11.46
N ASP A 113 -2.21 2.44 -12.13
CA ASP A 113 -3.02 1.33 -12.61
C ASP A 113 -3.70 0.58 -11.46
N VAL A 114 -2.95 0.25 -10.41
CA VAL A 114 -3.45 -0.43 -9.21
C VAL A 114 -4.37 0.51 -8.41
N ASP A 115 -3.94 1.78 -8.22
CA ASP A 115 -4.73 2.81 -7.55
C ASP A 115 -6.12 2.93 -8.19
N GLN A 116 -6.20 3.06 -9.52
CA GLN A 116 -7.47 3.25 -10.22
C GLN A 116 -8.42 2.08 -10.06
N VAL A 117 -7.92 0.84 -10.11
CA VAL A 117 -8.75 -0.37 -9.94
C VAL A 117 -9.43 -0.38 -8.57
N TYR A 118 -8.65 -0.18 -7.50
CA TYR A 118 -9.19 -0.21 -6.15
C TYR A 118 -9.95 1.05 -5.78
N MET A 119 -9.62 2.22 -6.37
CA MET A 119 -10.39 3.45 -6.22
C MET A 119 -11.81 3.26 -6.77
N ASN A 120 -11.96 2.68 -7.97
CA ASN A 120 -13.27 2.40 -8.56
C ASN A 120 -14.09 1.45 -7.67
N ALA A 121 -13.45 0.42 -7.12
CA ALA A 121 -14.12 -0.51 -6.23
C ALA A 121 -14.59 0.16 -4.92
N VAL A 122 -13.74 0.99 -4.30
CA VAL A 122 -14.08 1.73 -3.07
C VAL A 122 -15.20 2.74 -3.34
N GLN A 123 -15.13 3.47 -4.44
CA GLN A 123 -16.19 4.41 -4.84
C GLN A 123 -17.53 3.71 -5.07
N LEU A 124 -17.53 2.54 -5.69
CA LEU A 124 -18.75 1.75 -5.87
C LEU A 124 -19.34 1.29 -4.52
N MET A 125 -18.50 0.88 -3.57
CA MET A 125 -18.93 0.41 -2.25
C MET A 125 -19.42 1.52 -1.32
N THR A 126 -18.79 2.71 -1.38
CA THR A 126 -18.95 3.75 -0.36
C THR A 126 -19.56 5.06 -0.89
N GLY A 127 -19.61 5.23 -2.21
CA GLY A 127 -19.98 6.49 -2.86
C GLY A 127 -18.89 7.57 -2.81
N ALA A 128 -17.74 7.30 -2.20
CA ALA A 128 -16.64 8.24 -2.02
C ALA A 128 -15.28 7.57 -2.24
N GLY A 129 -14.25 8.37 -2.51
CA GLY A 129 -12.87 7.92 -2.65
C GLY A 129 -11.89 8.96 -2.14
N GLY A 130 -10.62 8.59 -2.03
CA GLY A 130 -9.55 9.45 -1.52
C GLY A 130 -8.39 8.64 -0.95
N TRP A 131 -7.38 9.32 -0.44
CA TRP A 131 -6.21 8.69 0.17
C TRP A 131 -6.08 9.10 1.64
N PRO A 132 -5.63 8.13 2.51
CA PRO A 132 -5.24 6.76 2.16
C PRO A 132 -6.42 5.99 1.60
N LEU A 133 -6.18 5.20 0.56
CA LEU A 133 -7.16 4.24 0.04
C LEU A 133 -6.81 2.87 0.62
N ASN A 134 -7.73 2.26 1.34
CA ASN A 134 -7.55 0.94 1.91
C ASN A 134 -8.59 -0.02 1.34
N CYS A 135 -8.15 -1.15 0.81
CA CYS A 135 -9.01 -2.16 0.23
C CYS A 135 -8.58 -3.55 0.69
N ILE A 136 -9.54 -4.38 1.06
CA ILE A 136 -9.32 -5.80 1.29
C ILE A 136 -9.82 -6.55 0.06
N ALA A 137 -9.00 -7.50 -0.42
CA ALA A 137 -9.28 -8.29 -1.60
C ALA A 137 -9.02 -9.78 -1.35
N LEU A 138 -9.61 -10.63 -2.18
CA LEU A 138 -9.26 -12.04 -2.28
C LEU A 138 -7.81 -12.21 -2.73
N PRO A 139 -7.19 -13.40 -2.55
CA PRO A 139 -5.84 -13.67 -3.03
C PRO A 139 -5.65 -13.52 -4.55
N ASP A 140 -6.74 -13.50 -5.32
CA ASP A 140 -6.75 -13.25 -6.76
C ASP A 140 -6.93 -11.77 -7.14
N GLY A 141 -7.04 -10.88 -6.14
CA GLY A 141 -7.15 -9.44 -6.31
C GLY A 141 -8.57 -8.89 -6.38
N LYS A 142 -9.61 -9.74 -6.33
CA LYS A 142 -11.01 -9.28 -6.35
C LYS A 142 -11.36 -8.55 -5.05
N PRO A 143 -11.81 -7.27 -5.09
CA PRO A 143 -12.11 -6.50 -3.90
C PRO A 143 -13.32 -7.06 -3.13
N ILE A 144 -13.29 -6.93 -1.80
CA ILE A 144 -14.40 -7.36 -0.93
C ILE A 144 -14.85 -6.26 0.04
N TRP A 145 -13.98 -5.36 0.38
CA TRP A 145 -14.27 -4.26 1.29
C TRP A 145 -13.23 -3.15 1.11
N GLY A 146 -13.61 -1.89 1.43
CA GLY A 146 -12.65 -0.80 1.41
C GLY A 146 -13.22 0.52 1.87
N GLY A 147 -12.34 1.49 1.97
CA GLY A 147 -12.61 2.86 2.35
C GLY A 147 -11.34 3.68 2.37
N THR A 148 -11.41 4.84 3.00
CA THR A 148 -10.27 5.75 3.07
C THR A 148 -9.59 5.69 4.44
N TYR A 149 -9.65 6.74 5.23
CA TYR A 149 -9.13 6.77 6.59
C TYR A 149 -10.07 6.06 7.57
N PHE A 150 -9.48 5.33 8.51
CA PHE A 150 -10.19 4.70 9.63
C PHE A 150 -9.47 5.00 10.94
N LYS A 151 -10.23 5.25 12.02
CA LYS A 151 -9.69 5.29 13.38
C LYS A 151 -9.19 3.90 13.80
N LYS A 152 -8.15 3.86 14.62
CA LYS A 152 -7.48 2.62 15.05
C LYS A 152 -8.43 1.54 15.55
N GLU A 153 -9.38 1.89 16.39
CA GLU A 153 -10.33 0.94 16.99
C GLU A 153 -11.28 0.35 15.96
N GLU A 154 -11.80 1.18 15.05
CA GLU A 154 -12.67 0.76 13.96
C GLU A 154 -11.90 -0.11 12.97
N TRP A 155 -10.68 0.31 12.60
CA TRP A 155 -9.77 -0.44 11.74
C TRP A 155 -9.52 -1.84 12.28
N SER A 156 -9.05 -1.96 13.52
CA SER A 156 -8.75 -3.24 14.17
C SER A 156 -9.98 -4.16 14.24
N LYS A 157 -11.14 -3.63 14.64
CA LYS A 157 -12.40 -4.39 14.70
C LYS A 157 -12.80 -4.93 13.34
N THR A 158 -12.75 -4.09 12.32
CA THR A 158 -13.13 -4.48 10.94
C THR A 158 -12.19 -5.55 10.38
N LEU A 159 -10.87 -5.39 10.58
CA LEU A 159 -9.89 -6.38 10.12
C LEU A 159 -10.11 -7.76 10.76
N ILE A 160 -10.39 -7.81 12.05
CA ILE A 160 -10.70 -9.06 12.76
C ILE A 160 -11.97 -9.68 12.18
N GLN A 161 -13.04 -8.89 12.02
CA GLN A 161 -14.32 -9.39 11.51
C GLN A 161 -14.18 -9.98 10.10
N ILE A 162 -13.49 -9.30 9.19
CA ILE A 162 -13.28 -9.78 7.83
C ILE A 162 -12.37 -11.02 7.81
N GLY A 163 -11.28 -11.01 8.59
CA GLY A 163 -10.37 -12.15 8.68
C GLY A 163 -11.05 -13.41 9.22
N GLU A 164 -11.86 -13.28 10.29
CA GLU A 164 -12.61 -14.39 10.83
C GLU A 164 -13.75 -14.83 9.89
N LEU A 165 -14.41 -13.90 9.19
CA LEU A 165 -15.43 -14.24 8.19
C LEU A 165 -14.84 -15.08 7.04
N TYR A 166 -13.69 -14.66 6.50
CA TYR A 166 -13.02 -15.42 5.43
C TYR A 166 -12.58 -16.81 5.89
N LYS A 167 -12.08 -16.92 7.12
CA LYS A 167 -11.68 -18.19 7.70
C LYS A 167 -12.85 -19.16 7.90
N ASN A 168 -14.02 -18.65 8.35
CA ASN A 168 -15.16 -19.48 8.75
C ASN A 168 -16.19 -19.69 7.63
N SER A 169 -16.24 -18.83 6.61
CA SER A 169 -17.21 -18.86 5.52
C SER A 169 -16.60 -18.29 4.23
N PRO A 170 -15.52 -18.87 3.70
CA PRO A 170 -14.81 -18.31 2.53
C PRO A 170 -15.73 -18.24 1.29
N GLU A 171 -16.65 -19.18 1.11
CA GLU A 171 -17.57 -19.21 -0.01
C GLU A 171 -18.46 -17.97 -0.10
N LYS A 172 -18.93 -17.44 1.04
CA LYS A 172 -19.73 -16.20 1.08
C LYS A 172 -18.93 -14.98 0.66
N VAL A 173 -17.67 -14.93 1.09
CA VAL A 173 -16.76 -13.83 0.74
C VAL A 173 -16.42 -13.88 -0.74
N ILE A 174 -16.18 -15.08 -1.29
CA ILE A 174 -15.89 -15.29 -2.72
C ILE A 174 -17.09 -14.89 -3.58
N GLU A 175 -18.31 -15.32 -3.21
CA GLU A 175 -19.53 -14.94 -3.94
C GLU A 175 -19.74 -13.42 -3.94
N TYR A 176 -19.53 -12.76 -2.81
CA TYR A 176 -19.63 -11.31 -2.70
C TYR A 176 -18.58 -10.59 -3.57
N ALA A 177 -17.31 -11.05 -3.53
CA ALA A 177 -16.24 -10.50 -4.35
C ALA A 177 -16.54 -10.61 -5.86
N GLN A 178 -17.14 -11.71 -6.28
CA GLN A 178 -17.55 -11.91 -7.68
C GLN A 178 -18.56 -10.86 -8.10
N LYS A 179 -19.65 -10.71 -7.34
CA LYS A 179 -20.72 -9.73 -7.62
C LYS A 179 -20.19 -8.30 -7.65
N LEU A 180 -19.31 -7.95 -6.70
CA LEU A 180 -18.72 -6.62 -6.65
C LEU A 180 -17.81 -6.36 -7.86
N THR A 181 -16.99 -7.34 -8.26
CA THR A 181 -16.11 -7.23 -9.43
C THR A 181 -16.91 -7.04 -10.72
N GLU A 182 -18.01 -7.77 -10.89
CA GLU A 182 -18.92 -7.60 -12.03
C GLU A 182 -19.53 -6.19 -12.05
N GLY A 183 -19.93 -5.67 -10.89
CA GLY A 183 -20.42 -4.29 -10.75
C GLY A 183 -19.36 -3.24 -11.14
N VAL A 184 -18.12 -3.40 -10.69
CA VAL A 184 -17.01 -2.49 -11.04
C VAL A 184 -16.74 -2.50 -12.55
N GLN A 185 -16.74 -3.68 -13.18
CA GLN A 185 -16.55 -3.81 -14.63
C GLN A 185 -17.66 -3.12 -15.42
N GLN A 186 -18.92 -3.26 -14.99
CA GLN A 186 -20.06 -2.62 -15.65
C GLN A 186 -20.02 -1.08 -15.54
N HIS A 187 -19.61 -0.54 -14.39
CA HIS A 187 -19.47 0.91 -14.18
C HIS A 187 -18.32 1.51 -15.01
N GLY A 188 -17.22 0.77 -15.18
CA GLY A 188 -16.11 1.17 -16.04
C GLY A 188 -16.46 1.24 -17.54
N LEU A 189 -17.53 0.56 -17.97
CA LEU A 189 -17.98 0.51 -19.36
C LEU A 189 -18.97 1.64 -19.72
N VAL A 190 -19.53 2.36 -18.76
CA VAL A 190 -20.54 3.42 -18.99
C VAL A 190 -19.94 4.65 -19.71
N GLY A 191 -18.62 4.77 -19.82
CA GLY A 191 -17.94 5.88 -20.51
C GLY A 191 -17.68 5.70 -22.00
N LEU A 192 -17.95 4.52 -22.57
CA LEU A 192 -17.75 4.28 -24.00
C LEU A 192 -19.06 4.55 -24.76
N ASN A 193 -19.36 5.83 -25.01
CA ASN A 193 -20.41 6.20 -25.94
C ASN A 193 -20.03 5.68 -27.33
N LYS A 194 -20.75 4.67 -27.83
CA LYS A 194 -20.53 4.06 -29.17
C LYS A 194 -21.00 4.96 -30.30
N GLU A 195 -21.56 6.12 -30.01
CA GLU A 195 -21.93 7.08 -31.03
C GLU A 195 -20.68 7.82 -31.53
N LYS A 196 -20.42 7.65 -32.82
CA LYS A 196 -19.41 8.44 -33.56
C LYS A 196 -19.77 9.88 -33.45
N VAL A 197 -19.16 10.64 -32.54
CA VAL A 197 -19.27 12.10 -32.51
C VAL A 197 -18.45 12.62 -33.69
N THR A 198 -19.11 13.09 -34.72
CA THR A 198 -18.47 13.81 -35.85
C THR A 198 -18.28 15.25 -35.42
N PHE A 199 -17.04 15.65 -35.14
CA PHE A 199 -16.71 17.05 -34.89
C PHE A 199 -16.73 17.77 -36.24
N THR A 200 -17.71 18.67 -36.45
CA THR A 200 -17.68 19.65 -37.53
C THR A 200 -16.84 20.84 -37.10
N LYS A 201 -15.87 21.22 -37.92
CA LYS A 201 -15.16 22.50 -37.74
C LYS A 201 -16.12 23.61 -38.19
N ASP A 202 -16.56 24.40 -37.23
CA ASP A 202 -17.12 25.76 -37.52
C ASP A 202 -15.97 26.76 -37.53
#